data_8ae964dcfe868403859e00e18c274488
#
_entry.id   8ae964dcfe868403859e00e18c274488
#
_cell.length_a   1.000
_cell.length_b   1.000
_cell.length_c   1.000
_cell.angle_alpha   90.00
_cell.angle_beta   90.00
_cell.angle_gamma   90.00
#
_symmetry.space_group_name_H-M   'P 1'
#
loop_
_entity.id
_entity.type
_entity.pdbx_description
1 polymer ?
#
loop_
_entity_poly.entity_id
_entity_poly.type
_entity_poly.pdbx_seq_one_letter_code
_entity_poly.pdbx_strand_id
1 'polypeptide(L)'
;MKNKDKISLLISKIFKLLHIENKKLEKLSVQIFKFVIVGGIATIIDWLVYYILFNYLNMNPLIANIFSFTVSVVYNYTASVKWIFEVDKNKSKKKIFVEFIVLSLIGLLLTEILLVIFINGMKLSEMLSKIIATAIVMVFNFVTRKIFLEKKAP
;
A
#
# COMPACT_ATOMS: atom_id res chain seq x y z
N MET A 1 -19.49 18.38 -3.80
CA MET A 1 -18.77 18.10 -2.53
C MET A 1 -18.66 16.58 -2.37
N LYS A 2 -17.46 15.99 -2.39
CA LYS A 2 -17.28 14.57 -2.13
C LYS A 2 -17.64 14.31 -0.67
N ASN A 3 -18.61 13.44 -0.41
CA ASN A 3 -19.02 13.10 0.95
C ASN A 3 -17.78 12.63 1.74
N LYS A 4 -17.43 13.31 2.83
CA LYS A 4 -16.27 12.92 3.66
C LYS A 4 -16.60 11.58 4.30
N ASP A 5 -15.76 10.57 4.04
CA ASP A 5 -15.90 9.26 4.69
C ASP A 5 -15.55 9.35 6.19
N LYS A 6 -15.93 8.31 6.95
CA LYS A 6 -15.76 8.26 8.42
C LYS A 6 -14.32 8.54 8.87
N ILE A 7 -13.32 8.08 8.11
CA ILE A 7 -11.89 8.28 8.42
C ILE A 7 -11.51 9.75 8.25
N SER A 8 -11.92 10.37 7.14
CA SER A 8 -11.68 11.79 6.90
C SER A 8 -12.32 12.66 7.98
N LEU A 9 -13.52 12.28 8.46
CA LEU A 9 -14.20 12.99 9.55
C LEU A 9 -13.47 12.82 10.88
N LEU A 10 -13.01 11.61 11.20
CA LEU A 10 -12.27 11.32 12.44
C LEU A 10 -10.96 12.14 12.47
N ILE A 11 -10.16 12.09 11.42
CA ILE A 11 -8.90 12.83 11.35
C ILE A 11 -9.14 14.34 11.40
N SER A 12 -10.17 14.84 10.71
CA SER A 12 -10.55 16.27 10.78
C SER A 12 -10.92 16.70 12.20
N LYS A 13 -11.60 15.84 12.98
CA LYS A 13 -11.89 16.10 14.40
C LYS A 13 -10.63 16.16 15.26
N ILE A 14 -9.69 15.22 15.04
CA ILE A 14 -8.41 15.19 15.75
C ILE A 14 -7.60 16.45 15.45
N PHE A 15 -7.51 16.87 14.18
CA PHE A 15 -6.81 18.08 13.79
C PHE A 15 -7.41 19.35 14.41
N LYS A 16 -8.73 19.43 14.48
CA LYS A 16 -9.43 20.52 15.19
C LYS A 16 -9.13 20.53 16.69
N LEU A 17 -9.13 19.36 17.32
CA LEU A 17 -8.83 19.22 18.74
C LEU A 17 -7.39 19.66 19.07
N LEU A 18 -6.45 19.38 18.17
CA LEU A 18 -5.04 19.76 18.29
C LEU A 18 -4.73 21.18 17.79
N HIS A 19 -5.75 21.95 17.37
CA HIS A 19 -5.61 23.31 16.80
C HIS A 19 -4.66 23.38 15.59
N ILE A 20 -4.59 22.29 14.79
CA ILE A 20 -3.74 22.23 13.59
C ILE A 20 -4.59 22.64 12.39
N GLU A 21 -4.35 23.84 11.84
CA GLU A 21 -5.12 24.37 10.70
C GLU A 21 -4.54 24.04 9.30
N ASN A 22 -3.51 23.19 9.24
CA ASN A 22 -2.86 22.86 7.99
C ASN A 22 -3.65 21.81 7.17
N LYS A 23 -4.45 22.27 6.21
CA LYS A 23 -5.28 21.42 5.32
C LYS A 23 -4.47 20.44 4.47
N LYS A 24 -3.22 20.79 4.09
CA LYS A 24 -2.35 19.86 3.33
C LYS A 24 -1.91 18.70 4.20
N LEU A 25 -1.57 18.99 5.45
CA LEU A 25 -1.18 17.97 6.43
C LEU A 25 -2.37 17.08 6.80
N GLU A 26 -3.56 17.65 7.00
CA GLU A 26 -4.79 16.88 7.22
C GLU A 26 -5.06 15.91 6.07
N LYS A 27 -5.01 16.38 4.80
CA LYS A 27 -5.19 15.54 3.62
C LYS A 27 -4.17 14.42 3.55
N LEU A 28 -2.89 14.72 3.82
CA LEU A 28 -1.80 13.75 3.82
C LEU A 28 -2.02 12.66 4.90
N SER A 29 -2.39 13.06 6.11
CA SER A 29 -2.67 12.13 7.21
C SER A 29 -3.82 11.18 6.88
N VAL A 30 -4.90 11.70 6.28
CA VAL A 30 -6.02 10.88 5.79
C VAL A 30 -5.55 9.86 4.75
N GLN A 31 -4.71 10.27 3.80
CA GLN A 31 -4.20 9.37 2.76
C GLN A 31 -3.31 8.27 3.35
N ILE A 32 -2.40 8.62 4.27
CA ILE A 32 -1.52 7.65 4.94
C ILE A 32 -2.35 6.62 5.71
N PHE A 33 -3.33 7.07 6.49
CA PHE A 33 -4.17 6.17 7.29
C PHE A 33 -4.96 5.19 6.41
N LYS A 34 -5.57 5.69 5.34
CA LYS A 34 -6.26 4.85 4.34
C LYS A 34 -5.30 3.87 3.67
N PHE A 35 -4.09 4.32 3.34
CA PHE A 35 -3.07 3.49 2.71
C PHE A 35 -2.66 2.30 3.60
N VAL A 36 -2.45 2.54 4.89
CA VAL A 36 -2.15 1.47 5.87
C VAL A 36 -3.29 0.47 5.96
N ILE A 37 -4.54 0.94 6.03
CA ILE A 37 -5.72 0.06 6.09
C ILE A 37 -5.82 -0.78 4.81
N VAL A 38 -5.73 -0.17 3.64
CA VAL A 38 -5.84 -0.89 2.36
C VAL A 38 -4.72 -1.90 2.18
N GLY A 39 -3.48 -1.53 2.57
CA GLY A 39 -2.34 -2.44 2.55
C GLY A 39 -2.53 -3.63 3.49
N GLY A 40 -3.00 -3.40 4.72
CA GLY A 40 -3.30 -4.44 5.68
C GLY A 40 -4.38 -5.42 5.19
N ILE A 41 -5.49 -4.89 4.64
CA ILE A 41 -6.54 -5.74 4.06
C ILE A 41 -6.02 -6.53 2.86
N ALA A 42 -5.20 -5.93 1.99
CA ALA A 42 -4.59 -6.62 0.86
C ALA A 42 -3.74 -7.82 1.32
N THR A 43 -2.96 -7.65 2.38
CA THR A 43 -2.16 -8.73 2.98
C THR A 43 -3.06 -9.85 3.54
N ILE A 44 -4.15 -9.51 4.21
CA ILE A 44 -5.11 -10.50 4.71
C ILE A 44 -5.74 -11.26 3.54
N ILE A 45 -6.12 -10.58 2.46
CA ILE A 45 -6.68 -11.21 1.25
C ILE A 45 -5.65 -12.18 0.65
N ASP A 46 -4.38 -11.78 0.52
CA ASP A 46 -3.31 -12.62 0.00
C ASP A 46 -3.20 -13.92 0.82
N TRP A 47 -3.11 -13.82 2.14
CA TRP A 47 -3.00 -14.98 3.03
C TRP A 47 -4.23 -15.88 2.97
N LEU A 48 -5.44 -15.33 2.96
CA LEU A 48 -6.66 -16.11 2.89
C LEU A 48 -6.78 -16.86 1.56
N VAL A 49 -6.51 -16.20 0.45
CA VAL A 49 -6.55 -16.82 -0.87
C VAL A 49 -5.47 -17.90 -0.99
N TYR A 50 -4.23 -17.60 -0.56
CA TYR A 50 -3.17 -18.60 -0.53
C TYR A 50 -3.56 -19.83 0.30
N TYR A 51 -4.08 -19.61 1.51
CA TYR A 51 -4.51 -20.69 2.41
C TYR A 51 -5.57 -21.59 1.77
N ILE A 52 -6.57 -20.99 1.12
CA ILE A 52 -7.63 -21.73 0.43
C ILE A 52 -7.06 -22.56 -0.73
N LEU A 53 -6.28 -21.94 -1.60
CA LEU A 53 -5.70 -22.59 -2.77
C LEU A 53 -4.76 -23.75 -2.39
N PHE A 54 -3.93 -23.53 -1.37
CA PHE A 54 -2.95 -24.51 -0.93
C PHE A 54 -3.61 -25.67 -0.16
N ASN A 55 -4.44 -25.37 0.86
CA ASN A 55 -4.96 -26.43 1.77
C ASN A 55 -6.21 -27.12 1.28
N TYR A 56 -7.10 -26.45 0.54
CA TYR A 56 -8.35 -27.05 0.09
C TYR A 56 -8.31 -27.51 -1.36
N LEU A 57 -7.58 -26.82 -2.24
CA LEU A 57 -7.46 -27.20 -3.64
C LEU A 57 -6.18 -27.97 -3.95
N ASN A 58 -5.32 -28.25 -2.94
CA ASN A 58 -4.04 -28.93 -3.07
C ASN A 58 -3.17 -28.36 -4.22
N MET A 59 -3.25 -27.04 -4.43
CA MET A 59 -2.51 -26.38 -5.49
C MET A 59 -1.03 -26.31 -5.15
N ASN A 60 -0.16 -26.39 -6.17
CA ASN A 60 1.27 -26.20 -5.97
C ASN A 60 1.52 -24.85 -5.26
N PRO A 61 2.37 -24.79 -4.22
CA PRO A 61 2.61 -23.57 -3.42
C PRO A 61 3.01 -22.35 -4.25
N LEU A 62 3.83 -22.52 -5.27
CA LEU A 62 4.27 -21.41 -6.14
C LEU A 62 3.10 -20.85 -6.96
N ILE A 63 2.26 -21.75 -7.49
CA ILE A 63 1.08 -21.36 -8.28
C ILE A 63 0.05 -20.68 -7.37
N ALA A 64 -0.22 -21.25 -6.18
CA ALA A 64 -1.11 -20.67 -5.19
C ALA A 64 -0.66 -19.25 -4.79
N ASN A 65 0.66 -19.05 -4.59
CA ASN A 65 1.22 -17.73 -4.26
C ASN A 65 1.07 -16.70 -5.40
N ILE A 66 1.25 -17.11 -6.65
CA ILE A 66 1.04 -16.22 -7.82
C ILE A 66 -0.42 -15.75 -7.89
N PHE A 67 -1.37 -16.67 -7.70
CA PHE A 67 -2.79 -16.34 -7.73
C PHE A 67 -3.20 -15.46 -6.54
N SER A 68 -2.80 -15.79 -5.33
CA SER A 68 -3.14 -15.00 -4.15
C SER A 68 -2.57 -13.59 -4.22
N PHE A 69 -1.30 -13.46 -4.61
CA PHE A 69 -0.65 -12.18 -4.85
C PHE A 69 -1.39 -11.36 -5.92
N THR A 70 -1.78 -11.99 -7.03
CA THR A 70 -2.53 -11.30 -8.11
C THR A 70 -3.85 -10.73 -7.60
N VAL A 71 -4.63 -11.52 -6.86
CA VAL A 71 -5.91 -11.07 -6.27
C VAL A 71 -5.68 -9.91 -5.30
N SER A 72 -4.69 -10.04 -4.42
CA SER A 72 -4.30 -9.00 -3.45
C SER A 72 -3.89 -7.69 -4.14
N VAL A 73 -3.07 -7.77 -5.19
CA VAL A 73 -2.62 -6.60 -5.96
C VAL A 73 -3.79 -5.91 -6.68
N VAL A 74 -4.71 -6.66 -7.28
CA VAL A 74 -5.92 -6.10 -7.94
C VAL A 74 -6.80 -5.38 -6.93
N TYR A 75 -7.01 -5.97 -5.74
CA TYR A 75 -7.72 -5.31 -4.65
C TYR A 75 -7.00 -4.01 -4.24
N ASN A 76 -5.70 -4.08 -3.94
CA ASN A 76 -4.90 -2.95 -3.49
C ASN A 76 -4.90 -1.79 -4.52
N TYR A 77 -4.75 -2.12 -5.81
CA TYR A 77 -4.87 -1.17 -6.91
C TYR A 77 -6.24 -0.48 -6.91
N THR A 78 -7.31 -1.27 -6.91
CA THR A 78 -8.68 -0.76 -7.01
C THR A 78 -9.02 0.15 -5.83
N ALA A 79 -8.68 -0.26 -4.61
CA ALA A 79 -8.91 0.53 -3.41
C ALA A 79 -8.04 1.80 -3.39
N SER A 80 -6.77 1.71 -3.80
CA SER A 80 -5.86 2.86 -3.86
C SER A 80 -6.35 3.93 -4.83
N VAL A 81 -6.75 3.54 -6.03
CA VAL A 81 -7.21 4.46 -7.08
C VAL A 81 -8.59 5.07 -6.77
N LYS A 82 -9.47 4.32 -6.11
CA LYS A 82 -10.82 4.80 -5.80
C LYS A 82 -10.92 5.59 -4.51
N TRP A 83 -10.08 5.28 -3.52
CA TRP A 83 -10.28 5.74 -2.15
C TRP A 83 -9.13 6.55 -1.56
N ILE A 84 -7.87 6.28 -1.97
CA ILE A 84 -6.69 6.91 -1.37
C ILE A 84 -6.24 8.12 -2.21
N PHE A 85 -5.93 7.87 -3.48
CA PHE A 85 -5.29 8.85 -4.36
C PHE A 85 -6.29 9.57 -5.26
N GLU A 86 -6.06 10.86 -5.47
CA GLU A 86 -6.77 11.64 -6.50
C GLU A 86 -6.06 11.46 -7.85
N VAL A 87 -6.37 10.35 -8.51
CA VAL A 87 -5.68 9.94 -9.73
C VAL A 87 -5.85 10.95 -10.86
N ASP A 88 -4.79 11.15 -11.65
CA ASP A 88 -4.83 12.00 -12.83
C ASP A 88 -5.76 11.41 -13.90
N LYS A 89 -6.88 12.11 -14.14
CA LYS A 89 -7.89 11.70 -15.12
C LYS A 89 -7.42 11.77 -16.57
N ASN A 90 -6.31 12.48 -16.84
CA ASN A 90 -5.70 12.56 -18.17
C ASN A 90 -4.87 11.32 -18.52
N LYS A 91 -4.53 10.51 -17.52
CA LYS A 91 -3.84 9.22 -17.73
C LYS A 91 -4.84 8.11 -18.07
N SER A 92 -4.47 7.25 -19.02
CA SER A 92 -5.27 6.06 -19.30
C SER A 92 -5.26 5.10 -18.10
N LYS A 93 -6.38 4.42 -17.86
CA LYS A 93 -6.50 3.41 -16.78
C LYS A 93 -5.44 2.32 -16.87
N LYS A 94 -5.10 1.89 -18.11
CA LYS A 94 -4.04 0.91 -18.36
C LYS A 94 -2.68 1.42 -17.90
N LYS A 95 -2.33 2.67 -18.19
CA LYS A 95 -1.07 3.28 -17.76
C LYS A 95 -0.96 3.34 -16.24
N ILE A 96 -2.03 3.78 -15.56
CA ILE A 96 -2.11 3.84 -14.09
C ILE A 96 -1.92 2.45 -13.47
N PHE A 97 -2.56 1.44 -14.05
CA PHE A 97 -2.42 0.05 -13.59
C PHE A 97 -0.99 -0.47 -13.75
N VAL A 98 -0.37 -0.26 -14.91
CA VAL A 98 1.02 -0.67 -15.17
C VAL A 98 1.98 0.05 -14.22
N GLU A 99 1.85 1.37 -14.06
CA GLU A 99 2.64 2.14 -13.09
C GLU A 99 2.51 1.57 -11.68
N PHE A 100 1.29 1.22 -11.26
CA PHE A 100 1.04 0.62 -9.95
C PHE A 100 1.75 -0.73 -9.77
N ILE A 101 1.67 -1.62 -10.77
CA ILE A 101 2.34 -2.93 -10.74
C ILE A 101 3.86 -2.76 -10.67
N VAL A 102 4.44 -1.92 -11.54
CA VAL A 102 5.89 -1.67 -11.56
C VAL A 102 6.37 -1.15 -10.20
N LEU A 103 5.67 -0.18 -9.62
CA LEU A 103 6.01 0.35 -8.29
C LEU A 103 5.91 -0.72 -7.20
N SER A 104 4.93 -1.62 -7.28
CA SER A 104 4.79 -2.74 -6.34
C SER A 104 5.94 -3.73 -6.44
N LEU A 105 6.39 -4.06 -7.66
CA LEU A 105 7.56 -4.93 -7.89
C LEU A 105 8.86 -4.28 -7.39
N ILE A 106 9.04 -2.98 -7.61
CA ILE A 106 10.20 -2.24 -7.07
C ILE A 106 10.18 -2.27 -5.54
N GLY A 107 9.01 -2.09 -4.91
CA GLY A 107 8.86 -2.21 -3.47
C GLY A 107 9.22 -3.59 -2.94
N LEU A 108 8.83 -4.66 -3.65
CA LEU A 108 9.21 -6.04 -3.32
C LEU A 108 10.73 -6.23 -3.38
N LEU A 109 11.36 -5.83 -4.48
CA LEU A 109 12.82 -5.90 -4.63
C LEU A 109 13.54 -5.11 -3.53
N LEU A 110 13.05 -3.93 -3.19
CA LEU A 110 13.61 -3.12 -2.11
C LEU A 110 13.50 -3.84 -0.75
N THR A 111 12.40 -4.56 -0.50
CA THR A 111 12.25 -5.37 0.72
C THR A 111 13.35 -6.42 0.81
N GLU A 112 13.59 -7.18 -0.25
CA GLU A 112 14.61 -8.22 -0.28
C GLU A 112 16.02 -7.65 -0.06
N ILE A 113 16.35 -6.53 -0.71
CA ILE A 113 17.64 -5.84 -0.53
C ILE A 113 17.81 -5.40 0.93
N LEU A 114 16.79 -4.78 1.52
CA LEU A 114 16.85 -4.34 2.91
C LEU A 114 16.99 -5.52 3.90
N LEU A 115 16.31 -6.63 3.66
CA LEU A 115 16.46 -7.83 4.48
C LEU A 115 17.89 -8.37 4.44
N VAL A 116 18.51 -8.45 3.26
CA VAL A 116 19.90 -8.87 3.12
C VAL A 116 20.84 -7.93 3.89
N ILE A 117 20.65 -6.62 3.77
CA ILE A 117 21.47 -5.62 4.47
C ILE A 117 21.32 -5.76 5.99
N PHE A 118 20.09 -5.86 6.49
CA PHE A 118 19.83 -5.88 7.94
C PHE A 118 20.24 -7.20 8.57
N ILE A 119 19.94 -8.33 7.94
CA ILE A 119 20.26 -9.66 8.50
C ILE A 119 21.76 -9.96 8.33
N ASN A 120 22.30 -9.85 7.11
CA ASN A 120 23.66 -10.28 6.83
C ASN A 120 24.69 -9.18 7.13
N GLY A 121 24.38 -7.91 6.83
CA GLY A 121 25.27 -6.80 7.05
C GLY A 121 25.27 -6.32 8.49
N MET A 122 24.08 -5.99 9.04
CA MET A 122 23.94 -5.42 10.39
C MET A 122 23.74 -6.47 11.49
N LYS A 123 23.61 -7.76 11.14
CA LYS A 123 23.38 -8.87 12.09
C LYS A 123 22.16 -8.70 12.99
N LEU A 124 21.14 -8.01 12.49
CA LEU A 124 19.86 -7.89 13.20
C LEU A 124 19.08 -9.21 13.12
N SER A 125 18.20 -9.44 14.10
CA SER A 125 17.29 -10.57 14.04
C SER A 125 16.35 -10.47 12.83
N GLU A 126 15.93 -11.61 12.27
CA GLU A 126 15.06 -11.67 11.10
C GLU A 126 13.75 -10.90 11.32
N MET A 127 13.16 -11.04 12.51
CA MET A 127 11.91 -10.36 12.87
C MET A 127 12.08 -8.83 12.86
N LEU A 128 13.13 -8.32 13.51
CA LEU A 128 13.42 -6.88 13.58
C LEU A 128 13.73 -6.33 12.19
N SER A 129 14.54 -7.06 11.40
CA SER A 129 14.85 -6.72 10.01
C SER A 129 13.59 -6.59 9.16
N LYS A 130 12.67 -7.54 9.29
CA LYS A 130 11.40 -7.54 8.56
C LYS A 130 10.50 -6.36 8.95
N ILE A 131 10.40 -6.03 10.24
CA ILE A 131 9.61 -4.88 10.72
C ILE A 131 10.16 -3.57 10.13
N ILE A 132 11.48 -3.36 10.22
CA ILE A 132 12.12 -2.14 9.72
C ILE A 132 12.00 -2.04 8.20
N ALA A 133 12.32 -3.12 7.47
CA ALA A 133 12.19 -3.16 6.01
C ALA A 133 10.75 -2.87 5.56
N THR A 134 9.76 -3.48 6.22
CA THR A 134 8.33 -3.24 5.92
C THR A 134 7.95 -1.78 6.12
N ALA A 135 8.40 -1.15 7.22
CA ALA A 135 8.11 0.26 7.48
C ALA A 135 8.73 1.17 6.41
N ILE A 136 9.98 0.94 6.02
CA ILE A 136 10.68 1.70 4.97
C ILE A 136 9.96 1.54 3.62
N VAL A 137 9.64 0.30 3.23
CA VAL A 137 8.97 0.01 1.96
C VAL A 137 7.55 0.53 1.93
N MET A 138 6.85 0.55 3.06
CA MET A 138 5.53 1.18 3.17
C MET A 138 5.60 2.68 2.88
N VAL A 139 6.57 3.40 3.43
CA VAL A 139 6.81 4.82 3.12
C VAL A 139 7.17 5.01 1.65
N PHE A 140 8.09 4.20 1.14
CA PHE A 140 8.48 4.22 -0.29
C PHE A 140 7.28 4.03 -1.20
N ASN A 141 6.47 2.99 -0.97
CA ASN A 141 5.28 2.69 -1.76
C ASN A 141 4.24 3.82 -1.70
N PHE A 142 4.03 4.42 -0.52
CA PHE A 142 3.12 5.55 -0.39
C PHE A 142 3.61 6.76 -1.19
N VAL A 143 4.87 7.15 -1.02
CA VAL A 143 5.46 8.33 -1.66
C VAL A 143 5.48 8.17 -3.18
N THR A 144 5.97 7.04 -3.68
CA THR A 144 6.07 6.78 -5.12
C THR A 144 4.68 6.72 -5.77
N ARG A 145 3.72 6.02 -5.17
CA ARG A 145 2.35 6.00 -5.68
C ARG A 145 1.71 7.38 -5.66
N LYS A 146 1.95 8.18 -4.63
CA LYS A 146 1.47 9.57 -4.58
C LYS A 146 2.05 10.41 -5.71
N ILE A 147 3.35 10.32 -5.96
CA ILE A 147 4.04 11.10 -7.02
C ILE A 147 3.59 10.66 -8.42
N PHE A 148 3.48 9.35 -8.66
CA PHE A 148 3.22 8.81 -9.99
C PHE A 148 1.73 8.71 -10.33
N LEU A 149 0.86 8.42 -9.37
CA LEU A 149 -0.56 8.19 -9.64
C LEU A 149 -1.42 9.44 -9.40
N GLU A 150 -1.07 10.28 -8.43
CA GLU A 150 -1.88 11.44 -8.07
C GLU A 150 -1.71 12.57 -9.08
N LYS A 151 -2.79 13.28 -9.36
CA LYS A 151 -2.77 14.48 -10.17
C LYS A 151 -1.88 15.53 -9.49
N LYS A 152 -0.88 16.04 -10.21
CA LYS A 152 -0.10 17.20 -9.73
C LYS A 152 -1.03 18.39 -9.55
N ALA A 153 -0.91 19.09 -8.42
CA ALA A 153 -1.58 20.37 -8.25
C ALA A 153 -1.04 21.35 -9.30
N PRO A 154 -1.90 22.21 -9.88
CA PRO A 154 -1.46 23.27 -10.79
C PRO A 154 -0.52 24.23 -10.07
#